data_d2b4dec161493cd0a7e3b2b80c519bb0
#
_entry.id   d2b4dec161493cd0a7e3b2b80c519bb0
#
_cell.length_a   1.000
_cell.length_b   1.000
_cell.length_c   1.000
_cell.angle_alpha   90.00
_cell.angle_beta   90.00
_cell.angle_gamma   90.00
#
_symmetry.space_group_name_H-M   'P 1'
#
loop_
_entity.id
_entity.type
_entity.pdbx_description
1 polymer ?
#
loop_
_entity_poly.entity_id
_entity_poly.type
_entity_poly.pdbx_seq_one_letter_code
_entity_poly.pdbx_strand_id
1 'polypeptide(L)'
;MTLIDVSNGAKGQSTNFTDPEETPKTIADHVAFARDFLQPFGCDVWKVNMGARPAEGTSADQLKRVADTLNEIGRQTIEMGIRLAPHPHVWGPVEREHEVRAMLDMTDPDYVWFTPDTGQLTLGGLDAVQIMTDYLPRIAEVHLKDTYAKYRGNTETPTREQHAEASVYHNLGGGGVDFPAVMKLLRDQHFKGWVMLDVDGPREGDDGFDAIGGNLDLAVDDYLAHNVNYLRVVLGVKLPPLD
;
A
#
# COMPACT_ATOMS: atom_id res chain seq x y z
N MET A 1 -16.77 -5.38 -15.97
CA MET A 1 -15.42 -5.47 -15.37
C MET A 1 -15.36 -4.39 -14.31
N THR A 2 -14.93 -4.70 -13.10
CA THR A 2 -14.81 -3.73 -11.98
C THR A 2 -13.33 -3.53 -11.71
N LEU A 3 -12.88 -2.28 -11.70
CA LEU A 3 -11.52 -1.93 -11.26
C LEU A 3 -11.56 -1.79 -9.74
N ILE A 4 -10.76 -2.57 -9.03
CA ILE A 4 -10.79 -2.66 -7.56
C ILE A 4 -9.51 -2.15 -6.90
N ASP A 5 -8.40 -2.16 -7.60
CA ASP A 5 -7.14 -1.60 -7.14
C ASP A 5 -6.45 -0.91 -8.32
N VAL A 6 -6.29 0.38 -8.21
CA VAL A 6 -5.58 1.20 -9.20
C VAL A 6 -4.54 2.04 -8.47
N SER A 7 -3.30 1.93 -8.91
CA SER A 7 -2.20 2.75 -8.40
C SER A 7 -2.02 4.00 -9.26
N ASN A 8 -1.55 5.08 -8.66
CA ASN A 8 -1.07 6.23 -9.41
C ASN A 8 0.30 5.93 -10.06
N GLY A 9 0.82 6.86 -10.87
CA GLY A 9 2.10 6.70 -11.58
C GLY A 9 1.94 6.50 -13.08
N ALA A 10 0.81 6.93 -13.64
CA ALA A 10 0.62 6.98 -15.08
C ALA A 10 1.74 7.83 -15.74
N LYS A 11 2.09 7.50 -16.99
CA LYS A 11 3.17 8.18 -17.72
C LYS A 11 2.95 9.70 -17.74
N GLY A 12 3.91 10.43 -17.19
CA GLY A 12 3.90 11.90 -17.10
C GLY A 12 3.15 12.46 -15.89
N GLN A 13 2.50 11.62 -15.08
CA GLN A 13 1.90 12.03 -13.82
C GLN A 13 2.99 12.35 -12.79
N SER A 14 2.91 13.52 -12.15
CA SER A 14 3.78 13.82 -11.00
C SER A 14 3.35 12.99 -9.79
N THR A 15 4.31 12.30 -9.16
CA THR A 15 4.10 11.54 -7.93
C THR A 15 4.92 12.09 -6.77
N ASN A 16 5.52 13.26 -6.91
CA ASN A 16 6.33 13.86 -5.84
C ASN A 16 5.49 14.74 -4.92
N PHE A 17 5.03 14.15 -3.82
CA PHE A 17 4.21 14.84 -2.82
C PHE A 17 5.02 15.69 -1.83
N THR A 18 6.36 15.60 -1.84
CA THR A 18 7.22 16.33 -0.90
C THR A 18 7.76 17.65 -1.45
N ASP A 19 7.68 17.85 -2.77
CA ASP A 19 8.22 19.02 -3.44
C ASP A 19 7.16 20.14 -3.57
N PRO A 20 7.43 21.35 -3.02
CA PRO A 20 6.51 22.47 -3.12
C PRO A 20 6.29 22.94 -4.57
N GLU A 21 7.28 22.81 -5.44
CA GLU A 21 7.18 23.24 -6.83
C GLU A 21 6.33 22.27 -7.66
N GLU A 22 6.35 20.98 -7.30
CA GLU A 22 5.54 19.94 -7.95
C GLU A 22 4.10 19.86 -7.43
N THR A 23 3.82 20.39 -6.23
CA THR A 23 2.49 20.25 -5.60
C THR A 23 1.32 20.63 -6.50
N PRO A 24 1.32 21.77 -7.22
CA PRO A 24 0.19 22.13 -8.08
C PRO A 24 -0.01 21.13 -9.23
N LYS A 25 1.10 20.67 -9.82
CA LYS A 25 1.07 19.66 -10.89
C LYS A 25 0.60 18.30 -10.35
N THR A 26 1.09 17.88 -9.20
CA THR A 26 0.69 16.64 -8.55
C THR A 26 -0.82 16.61 -8.33
N ILE A 27 -1.41 17.68 -7.78
CA ILE A 27 -2.86 17.79 -7.58
C ILE A 27 -3.60 17.71 -8.93
N ALA A 28 -3.20 18.53 -9.89
CA ALA A 28 -3.88 18.60 -11.19
C ALA A 28 -3.84 17.27 -11.95
N ASP A 29 -2.68 16.59 -11.97
CA ASP A 29 -2.51 15.30 -12.65
C ASP A 29 -3.38 14.21 -11.99
N HIS A 30 -3.42 14.17 -10.66
CA HIS A 30 -4.21 13.18 -9.93
C HIS A 30 -5.71 13.39 -10.13
N VAL A 31 -6.17 14.62 -10.03
CA VAL A 31 -7.60 14.95 -10.26
C VAL A 31 -8.02 14.67 -11.70
N ALA A 32 -7.15 15.00 -12.68
CA ALA A 32 -7.41 14.66 -14.07
C ALA A 32 -7.48 13.15 -14.30
N PHE A 33 -6.55 12.39 -13.73
CA PHE A 33 -6.57 10.93 -13.83
C PHE A 33 -7.82 10.31 -13.20
N ALA A 34 -8.22 10.80 -12.03
CA ALA A 34 -9.44 10.34 -11.38
C ALA A 34 -10.68 10.59 -12.25
N ARG A 35 -10.82 11.80 -12.79
CA ARG A 35 -11.95 12.18 -13.63
C ARG A 35 -11.96 11.44 -14.98
N ASP A 36 -10.82 11.38 -15.65
CA ASP A 36 -10.74 10.94 -17.05
C ASP A 36 -10.61 9.41 -17.17
N PHE A 37 -10.11 8.76 -16.10
CA PHE A 37 -9.88 7.32 -16.11
C PHE A 37 -10.66 6.58 -15.01
N LEU A 38 -10.52 6.93 -13.74
CA LEU A 38 -11.09 6.11 -12.66
C LEU A 38 -12.62 6.20 -12.61
N GLN A 39 -13.16 7.41 -12.70
CA GLN A 39 -14.61 7.64 -12.64
C GLN A 39 -15.38 6.90 -13.74
N PRO A 40 -14.96 6.93 -15.03
CA PRO A 40 -15.64 6.19 -16.09
C PRO A 40 -15.67 4.67 -15.90
N PHE A 41 -14.70 4.11 -15.17
CA PHE A 41 -14.64 2.67 -14.87
C PHE A 41 -15.33 2.29 -13.55
N GLY A 42 -15.90 3.27 -12.84
CA GLY A 42 -16.60 3.03 -11.59
C GLY A 42 -15.68 2.60 -10.44
N CYS A 43 -14.40 3.00 -10.49
CA CYS A 43 -13.46 2.78 -9.40
C CYS A 43 -13.87 3.66 -8.21
N ASP A 44 -14.10 3.07 -7.04
CA ASP A 44 -14.56 3.79 -5.84
C ASP A 44 -13.47 3.94 -4.76
N VAL A 45 -12.35 3.24 -4.92
CA VAL A 45 -11.15 3.38 -4.08
C VAL A 45 -9.94 3.58 -4.97
N TRP A 46 -9.11 4.53 -4.64
CA TRP A 46 -7.88 4.81 -5.35
C TRP A 46 -6.68 4.82 -4.42
N LYS A 47 -5.84 3.80 -4.55
CA LYS A 47 -4.57 3.70 -3.84
C LYS A 47 -3.54 4.65 -4.44
N VAL A 48 -2.89 5.47 -3.61
CA VAL A 48 -1.84 6.38 -4.05
C VAL A 48 -0.52 6.19 -3.32
N ASN A 49 0.56 6.12 -4.10
CA ASN A 49 1.93 6.21 -3.62
C ASN A 49 2.38 7.67 -3.66
N MET A 50 3.13 8.10 -2.65
CA MET A 50 3.47 9.50 -2.44
C MET A 50 4.86 9.88 -2.94
N GLY A 51 5.48 8.99 -3.73
CA GLY A 51 6.78 9.21 -4.37
C GLY A 51 7.96 8.60 -3.61
N ALA A 52 9.15 9.07 -3.93
CA ALA A 52 10.38 8.57 -3.34
C ALA A 52 10.70 9.28 -2.00
N ARG A 53 11.36 8.55 -1.10
CA ARG A 53 11.85 9.08 0.16
C ARG A 53 12.97 10.11 -0.09
N PRO A 54 12.92 11.29 0.53
CA PRO A 54 14.05 12.21 0.54
C PRO A 54 15.29 11.57 1.19
N ALA A 55 16.47 11.87 0.68
CA ALA A 55 17.73 11.27 1.14
C ALA A 55 17.99 11.47 2.64
N GLU A 56 17.62 12.64 3.16
CA GLU A 56 17.78 13.01 4.57
C GLU A 56 16.60 12.56 5.47
N GLY A 57 15.68 11.75 4.91
CA GLY A 57 14.40 11.46 5.54
C GLY A 57 13.36 12.54 5.28
N THR A 58 12.14 12.31 5.75
CA THR A 58 11.02 13.23 5.50
C THR A 58 10.86 14.20 6.67
N SER A 59 11.05 15.49 6.41
CA SER A 59 10.89 16.54 7.42
C SER A 59 9.42 16.77 7.79
N ALA A 60 9.17 17.43 8.92
CA ALA A 60 7.80 17.79 9.35
C ALA A 60 7.08 18.67 8.32
N ASP A 61 7.77 19.59 7.67
CA ASP A 61 7.19 20.44 6.62
C ASP A 61 6.84 19.64 5.37
N GLN A 62 7.64 18.63 5.02
CA GLN A 62 7.34 17.72 3.93
C GLN A 62 6.16 16.81 4.27
N LEU A 63 6.07 16.27 5.49
CA LEU A 63 4.90 15.49 5.94
C LEU A 63 3.62 16.33 5.91
N LYS A 64 3.70 17.57 6.38
CA LYS A 64 2.56 18.48 6.28
C LYS A 64 2.15 18.71 4.82
N ARG A 65 3.10 18.90 3.93
CA ARG A 65 2.81 19.07 2.49
C ARG A 65 2.17 17.82 1.88
N VAL A 66 2.67 16.64 2.23
CA VAL A 66 2.04 15.37 1.83
C VAL A 66 0.57 15.35 2.26
N ALA A 67 0.29 15.67 3.52
CA ALA A 67 -1.07 15.69 4.06
C ALA A 67 -1.96 16.75 3.38
N ASP A 68 -1.46 17.96 3.19
CA ASP A 68 -2.20 19.05 2.51
C ASP A 68 -2.51 18.66 1.05
N THR A 69 -1.56 18.04 0.34
CA THR A 69 -1.73 17.58 -1.03
C THR A 69 -2.78 16.45 -1.11
N LEU A 70 -2.71 15.48 -0.19
CA LEU A 70 -3.71 14.41 -0.09
C LEU A 70 -5.11 14.96 0.21
N ASN A 71 -5.22 15.90 1.14
CA ASN A 71 -6.50 16.55 1.47
C ASN A 71 -7.11 17.23 0.25
N GLU A 72 -6.32 17.97 -0.52
CA GLU A 72 -6.85 18.67 -1.70
C GLU A 72 -7.24 17.71 -2.83
N ILE A 73 -6.44 16.68 -3.09
CA ILE A 73 -6.81 15.64 -4.06
C ILE A 73 -8.06 14.91 -3.59
N GLY A 74 -8.10 14.47 -2.32
CA GLY A 74 -9.22 13.74 -1.74
C GLY A 74 -10.52 14.54 -1.77
N ARG A 75 -10.47 15.82 -1.43
CA ARG A 75 -11.62 16.72 -1.49
C ARG A 75 -12.22 16.81 -2.91
N GLN A 76 -11.39 16.79 -3.95
CA GLN A 76 -11.87 16.82 -5.33
C GLN A 76 -12.32 15.44 -5.83
N THR A 77 -11.66 14.36 -5.41
CA THR A 77 -12.00 13.01 -5.88
C THR A 77 -13.24 12.44 -5.21
N ILE A 78 -13.53 12.83 -3.97
CA ILE A 78 -14.76 12.37 -3.28
C ILE A 78 -16.03 12.87 -3.98
N GLU A 79 -16.00 14.04 -4.62
CA GLU A 79 -17.10 14.56 -5.43
C GLU A 79 -17.37 13.70 -6.68
N MET A 80 -16.36 12.90 -7.11
CA MET A 80 -16.47 11.93 -8.21
C MET A 80 -16.88 10.54 -7.71
N GLY A 81 -17.09 10.37 -6.39
CA GLY A 81 -17.38 9.08 -5.75
C GLY A 81 -16.14 8.21 -5.52
N ILE A 82 -14.94 8.79 -5.55
CA ILE A 82 -13.66 8.09 -5.41
C ILE A 82 -13.02 8.44 -4.07
N ARG A 83 -12.78 7.44 -3.24
CA ARG A 83 -12.06 7.53 -1.98
C ARG A 83 -10.56 7.47 -2.23
N LEU A 84 -9.87 8.57 -1.96
CA LEU A 84 -8.41 8.61 -2.02
C LEU A 84 -7.83 7.88 -0.81
N ALA A 85 -6.95 6.90 -1.03
CA ALA A 85 -6.38 6.09 0.02
C ALA A 85 -4.84 5.99 -0.12
N PRO A 86 -4.08 6.86 0.60
CA PRO A 86 -2.62 6.77 0.60
C PRO A 86 -2.15 5.41 1.10
N HIS A 87 -1.09 4.93 0.47
CA HIS A 87 -0.44 3.67 0.71
C HIS A 87 1.01 3.93 1.17
N PRO A 88 1.27 3.98 2.49
CA PRO A 88 2.62 4.07 3.02
C PRO A 88 3.48 2.91 2.53
N HIS A 89 4.64 3.25 2.03
CA HIS A 89 5.54 2.28 1.41
C HIS A 89 6.98 2.54 1.87
N VAL A 90 7.74 1.48 2.17
CA VAL A 90 9.17 1.62 2.43
C VAL A 90 9.85 2.28 1.23
N TRP A 91 10.87 3.07 1.50
CA TRP A 91 11.55 3.95 0.54
C TRP A 91 10.68 5.09 -0.02
N GLY A 92 9.49 5.27 0.54
CA GLY A 92 8.61 6.42 0.29
C GLY A 92 8.73 7.49 1.36
N PRO A 93 8.11 8.65 1.17
CA PRO A 93 8.18 9.75 2.15
C PRO A 93 7.44 9.44 3.45
N VAL A 94 6.53 8.47 3.44
CA VAL A 94 5.78 8.01 4.61
C VAL A 94 6.08 6.52 4.79
N GLU A 95 7.04 6.20 5.65
CA GLU A 95 7.52 4.83 5.85
C GLU A 95 7.58 4.43 7.33
N ARG A 96 7.89 5.37 8.24
CA ARG A 96 8.06 5.12 9.67
C ARG A 96 6.78 5.39 10.45
N GLU A 97 6.66 4.79 11.64
CA GLU A 97 5.44 4.92 12.45
C GLU A 97 5.04 6.37 12.70
N HIS A 98 5.99 7.22 13.10
CA HIS A 98 5.68 8.63 13.35
C HIS A 98 5.23 9.38 12.08
N GLU A 99 5.72 8.98 10.90
CA GLU A 99 5.32 9.55 9.62
C GLU A 99 3.93 9.08 9.20
N VAL A 100 3.65 7.78 9.36
CA VAL A 100 2.32 7.20 9.05
C VAL A 100 1.25 7.83 9.94
N ARG A 101 1.51 7.91 11.26
CA ARG A 101 0.59 8.54 12.19
C ARG A 101 0.41 10.03 11.88
N ALA A 102 1.50 10.76 11.67
CA ALA A 102 1.43 12.20 11.34
C ALA A 102 0.64 12.45 10.04
N MET A 103 0.85 11.66 9.00
CA MET A 103 0.07 11.77 7.75
C MET A 103 -1.43 11.54 8.01
N LEU A 104 -1.78 10.46 8.73
CA LEU A 104 -3.18 10.12 9.01
C LEU A 104 -3.86 11.14 9.93
N ASP A 105 -3.13 11.66 10.93
CA ASP A 105 -3.65 12.64 11.88
C ASP A 105 -3.82 14.05 11.27
N MET A 106 -2.99 14.40 10.27
CA MET A 106 -3.08 15.67 9.54
C MET A 106 -4.02 15.63 8.35
N THR A 107 -4.49 14.46 7.94
CA THR A 107 -5.44 14.33 6.83
C THR A 107 -6.87 14.26 7.32
N ASP A 108 -7.78 14.90 6.56
CA ASP A 108 -9.20 14.93 6.86
C ASP A 108 -9.85 13.55 6.59
N PRO A 109 -10.50 12.93 7.58
CA PRO A 109 -11.14 11.62 7.44
C PRO A 109 -12.32 11.60 6.46
N ASP A 110 -12.88 12.75 6.12
CA ASP A 110 -13.96 12.84 5.14
C ASP A 110 -13.45 12.78 3.69
N TYR A 111 -12.15 13.03 3.46
CA TYR A 111 -11.56 13.12 2.13
C TYR A 111 -10.47 12.10 1.86
N VAL A 112 -9.77 11.66 2.90
CA VAL A 112 -8.61 10.78 2.78
C VAL A 112 -8.82 9.54 3.63
N TRP A 113 -8.78 8.39 3.01
CA TRP A 113 -8.83 7.07 3.65
C TRP A 113 -7.44 6.52 3.90
N PHE A 114 -7.29 5.21 3.97
CA PHE A 114 -6.01 4.54 4.22
C PHE A 114 -5.99 3.17 3.56
N THR A 115 -4.92 2.86 2.86
CA THR A 115 -4.59 1.52 2.37
C THR A 115 -3.36 1.00 3.11
N PRO A 116 -3.52 0.31 4.25
CA PRO A 116 -2.41 -0.39 4.87
C PRO A 116 -1.93 -1.55 4.01
N ASP A 117 -0.62 -1.63 3.82
CA ASP A 117 0.07 -2.84 3.35
C ASP A 117 0.81 -3.45 4.52
N THR A 118 0.46 -4.69 4.87
CA THR A 118 0.97 -5.34 6.07
C THR A 118 2.48 -5.57 6.05
N GLY A 119 3.04 -5.88 4.89
CA GLY A 119 4.48 -6.06 4.70
C GLY A 119 5.24 -4.75 4.73
N GLN A 120 4.71 -3.71 4.06
CA GLN A 120 5.33 -2.38 4.06
C GLN A 120 5.38 -1.78 5.46
N LEU A 121 4.29 -1.86 6.21
CA LEU A 121 4.25 -1.42 7.61
C LEU A 121 5.28 -2.16 8.45
N THR A 122 5.35 -3.49 8.32
CA THR A 122 6.33 -4.32 9.06
C THR A 122 7.77 -3.93 8.72
N LEU A 123 8.09 -3.75 7.44
CA LEU A 123 9.43 -3.32 6.99
C LEU A 123 9.77 -1.91 7.47
N GLY A 124 8.80 -1.03 7.61
CA GLY A 124 8.92 0.29 8.21
C GLY A 124 9.09 0.27 9.73
N GLY A 125 9.05 -0.91 10.36
CA GLY A 125 9.18 -1.11 11.80
C GLY A 125 7.91 -0.94 12.61
N LEU A 126 6.74 -0.91 11.94
CA LEU A 126 5.45 -0.77 12.57
C LEU A 126 4.84 -2.14 12.93
N ASP A 127 4.03 -2.16 13.98
CA ASP A 127 3.08 -3.25 14.18
C ASP A 127 1.85 -3.02 13.30
N ALA A 128 1.73 -3.81 12.23
CA ALA A 128 0.64 -3.67 11.25
C ALA A 128 -0.74 -3.83 11.91
N VAL A 129 -0.89 -4.77 12.87
CA VAL A 129 -2.15 -4.99 13.58
C VAL A 129 -2.53 -3.78 14.42
N GLN A 130 -1.55 -3.20 15.13
CA GLN A 130 -1.79 -2.02 15.96
C GLN A 130 -2.17 -0.80 15.12
N ILE A 131 -1.44 -0.52 14.04
CA ILE A 131 -1.76 0.60 13.13
C ILE A 131 -3.15 0.41 12.50
N MET A 132 -3.46 -0.78 12.02
CA MET A 132 -4.78 -1.07 11.45
C MET A 132 -5.90 -0.94 12.51
N THR A 133 -5.62 -1.27 13.77
CA THR A 133 -6.59 -1.10 14.87
C THR A 133 -6.84 0.38 15.15
N ASP A 134 -5.78 1.17 15.26
CA ASP A 134 -5.86 2.59 15.61
C ASP A 134 -6.60 3.42 14.54
N TYR A 135 -6.43 3.05 13.27
CA TYR A 135 -7.00 3.77 12.12
C TYR A 135 -8.07 2.98 11.36
N LEU A 136 -8.67 1.98 11.97
CA LEU A 136 -9.65 1.10 11.33
C LEU A 136 -10.78 1.83 10.58
N PRO A 137 -11.39 2.91 11.13
CA PRO A 137 -12.45 3.65 10.43
C PRO A 137 -11.99 4.33 9.14
N ARG A 138 -10.68 4.49 8.96
CA ARG A 138 -10.06 5.11 7.79
C ARG A 138 -9.71 4.11 6.69
N ILE A 139 -9.71 2.79 6.98
CA ILE A 139 -9.25 1.77 6.03
C ILE A 139 -10.27 1.58 4.91
N ALA A 140 -9.86 1.85 3.67
CA ALA A 140 -10.67 1.62 2.48
C ALA A 140 -10.43 0.23 1.87
N GLU A 141 -9.17 -0.20 1.84
CA GLU A 141 -8.73 -1.52 1.40
C GLU A 141 -7.48 -1.93 2.17
N VAL A 142 -7.13 -3.21 2.12
CA VAL A 142 -5.97 -3.78 2.81
C VAL A 142 -5.13 -4.59 1.82
N HIS A 143 -3.82 -4.35 1.81
CA HIS A 143 -2.88 -5.19 1.09
C HIS A 143 -2.26 -6.21 2.02
N LEU A 144 -2.45 -7.49 1.70
CA LEU A 144 -1.79 -8.60 2.37
C LEU A 144 -0.47 -8.89 1.67
N LYS A 145 0.59 -8.44 2.26
CA LYS A 145 1.97 -8.71 1.87
C LYS A 145 2.71 -9.20 3.09
N ASP A 146 3.58 -10.19 2.93
CA ASP A 146 4.41 -10.68 4.03
C ASP A 146 5.88 -10.35 3.81
N THR A 147 6.62 -10.51 4.85
CA THR A 147 8.07 -10.37 4.89
C THR A 147 8.66 -11.42 5.82
N TYR A 148 9.97 -11.47 5.94
CA TYR A 148 10.62 -12.43 6.84
C TYR A 148 10.44 -12.04 8.30
N ALA A 149 10.35 -13.05 9.18
CA ALA A 149 10.21 -12.88 10.63
C ALA A 149 11.29 -11.96 11.24
N LYS A 150 12.48 -11.91 10.64
CA LYS A 150 13.60 -11.05 11.09
C LYS A 150 13.30 -9.56 11.02
N TYR A 151 12.30 -9.14 10.22
CA TYR A 151 11.93 -7.73 10.09
C TYR A 151 10.85 -7.30 11.08
N ARG A 152 10.24 -8.24 11.79
CA ARG A 152 9.20 -7.92 12.79
C ARG A 152 9.82 -7.18 13.97
N GLY A 153 9.36 -5.95 14.21
CA GLY A 153 9.89 -5.08 15.26
C GLY A 153 11.27 -4.49 14.95
N ASN A 154 11.71 -4.52 13.69
CA ASN A 154 12.97 -3.93 13.28
C ASN A 154 12.90 -2.40 13.36
N THR A 155 14.01 -1.78 13.77
CA THR A 155 14.12 -0.32 13.88
C THR A 155 14.65 0.34 12.61
N GLU A 156 15.18 -0.45 11.68
CA GLU A 156 15.77 0.02 10.43
C GLU A 156 15.06 -0.59 9.22
N THR A 157 14.65 0.26 8.28
CA THR A 157 14.13 -0.21 6.99
C THR A 157 15.27 -0.83 6.18
N PRO A 158 15.09 -2.01 5.59
CA PRO A 158 16.07 -2.57 4.66
C PRO A 158 16.28 -1.65 3.47
N THR A 159 17.51 -1.58 2.97
CA THR A 159 17.82 -0.74 1.81
C THR A 159 17.34 -1.37 0.50
N ARG A 160 17.26 -0.55 -0.57
CA ARG A 160 16.95 -1.05 -1.92
C ARG A 160 18.01 -2.01 -2.43
N GLU A 161 19.28 -1.80 -2.06
CA GLU A 161 20.38 -2.68 -2.40
C GLU A 161 20.22 -4.04 -1.73
N GLN A 162 19.87 -4.07 -0.44
CA GLN A 162 19.57 -5.32 0.27
C GLN A 162 18.37 -6.05 -0.36
N HIS A 163 17.34 -5.32 -0.77
CA HIS A 163 16.21 -5.89 -1.50
C HIS A 163 16.64 -6.44 -2.88
N ALA A 164 17.54 -5.74 -3.57
CA ALA A 164 18.05 -6.16 -4.87
C ALA A 164 18.95 -7.42 -4.78
N GLU A 165 19.70 -7.58 -3.69
CA GLU A 165 20.51 -8.77 -3.43
C GLU A 165 19.63 -9.97 -3.04
N ALA A 166 18.65 -9.72 -2.18
CA ALA A 166 17.73 -10.72 -1.69
C ALA A 166 16.39 -10.08 -1.34
N SER A 167 15.29 -10.53 -1.94
CA SER A 167 13.98 -9.97 -1.67
C SER A 167 13.70 -9.86 -0.17
N VAL A 168 13.21 -8.69 0.25
CA VAL A 168 12.74 -8.47 1.63
C VAL A 168 11.33 -9.01 1.84
N TYR A 169 10.62 -9.31 0.76
CA TYR A 169 9.27 -9.87 0.79
C TYR A 169 9.29 -11.39 0.80
N HIS A 170 8.23 -11.98 1.31
CA HIS A 170 8.05 -13.42 1.41
C HIS A 170 6.61 -13.79 1.06
N ASN A 171 6.39 -15.04 0.68
CA ASN A 171 5.04 -15.59 0.62
C ASN A 171 4.31 -15.43 1.96
N LEU A 172 2.98 -15.35 1.94
CA LEU A 172 2.19 -15.32 3.16
C LEU A 172 2.57 -16.52 4.07
N GLY A 173 2.85 -16.23 5.34
CA GLY A 173 3.38 -17.19 6.29
C GLY A 173 4.89 -17.10 6.51
N GLY A 174 5.58 -16.11 5.93
CA GLY A 174 6.99 -15.82 6.19
C GLY A 174 7.31 -15.38 7.61
N GLY A 175 6.29 -14.97 8.34
CA GLY A 175 6.36 -14.70 9.78
C GLY A 175 6.67 -13.25 10.15
N GLY A 176 6.82 -12.36 9.18
CA GLY A 176 6.91 -10.92 9.45
C GLY A 176 5.61 -10.36 9.97
N VAL A 177 4.48 -10.80 9.43
CA VAL A 177 3.14 -10.32 9.75
C VAL A 177 2.35 -11.37 10.55
N ASP A 178 1.58 -10.92 11.54
CA ASP A 178 0.59 -11.74 12.25
C ASP A 178 -0.74 -11.76 11.48
N PHE A 179 -0.81 -12.53 10.39
CA PHE A 179 -2.03 -12.64 9.60
C PHE A 179 -3.24 -13.18 10.35
N PRO A 180 -3.12 -14.16 11.27
CA PRO A 180 -4.24 -14.55 12.13
C PRO A 180 -4.84 -13.35 12.87
N ALA A 181 -4.01 -12.46 13.44
CA ALA A 181 -4.48 -11.27 14.13
C ALA A 181 -5.08 -10.24 13.15
N VAL A 182 -4.46 -9.99 12.00
CA VAL A 182 -5.01 -9.12 10.94
C VAL A 182 -6.39 -9.61 10.51
N MET A 183 -6.52 -10.89 10.17
CA MET A 183 -7.80 -11.45 9.72
C MET A 183 -8.86 -11.50 10.83
N LYS A 184 -8.43 -11.67 12.08
CA LYS A 184 -9.34 -11.56 13.22
C LYS A 184 -9.87 -10.14 13.35
N LEU A 185 -9.00 -9.12 13.30
CA LEU A 185 -9.40 -7.71 13.35
C LEU A 185 -10.44 -7.40 12.26
N LEU A 186 -10.16 -7.73 11.01
CA LEU A 186 -11.05 -7.46 9.88
C LEU A 186 -12.41 -8.16 10.03
N ARG A 187 -12.42 -9.41 10.51
CA ARG A 187 -13.67 -10.17 10.77
C ARG A 187 -14.48 -9.59 11.92
N ASP A 188 -13.85 -9.32 13.05
CA ASP A 188 -14.52 -8.80 14.26
C ASP A 188 -15.18 -7.44 13.99
N GLN A 189 -14.55 -6.65 13.14
CA GLN A 189 -15.03 -5.32 12.76
C GLN A 189 -15.91 -5.31 11.50
N HIS A 190 -16.24 -6.49 10.97
CA HIS A 190 -17.09 -6.64 9.78
C HIS A 190 -16.60 -5.79 8.59
N PHE A 191 -15.29 -5.73 8.38
CA PHE A 191 -14.68 -4.96 7.30
C PHE A 191 -15.33 -5.29 5.95
N LYS A 192 -15.62 -4.26 5.15
CA LYS A 192 -16.34 -4.37 3.86
C LYS A 192 -15.51 -3.95 2.66
N GLY A 193 -14.29 -3.46 2.88
CA GLY A 193 -13.37 -3.08 1.80
C GLY A 193 -12.72 -4.29 1.13
N TRP A 194 -11.92 -4.01 0.15
CA TRP A 194 -11.13 -5.02 -0.55
C TRP A 194 -9.96 -5.48 0.33
N VAL A 195 -9.67 -6.76 0.23
CA VAL A 195 -8.48 -7.37 0.81
C VAL A 195 -7.69 -7.97 -0.35
N MET A 196 -6.62 -7.30 -0.71
CA MET A 196 -5.81 -7.62 -1.88
C MET A 196 -4.62 -8.48 -1.48
N LEU A 197 -4.35 -9.53 -2.26
CA LEU A 197 -3.06 -10.20 -2.21
C LEU A 197 -2.09 -9.37 -3.03
N ASP A 198 -1.17 -8.68 -2.34
CA ASP A 198 -0.18 -7.85 -3.02
C ASP A 198 1.09 -8.67 -3.28
N VAL A 199 1.44 -8.75 -4.56
CA VAL A 199 2.60 -9.45 -5.08
C VAL A 199 3.50 -8.43 -5.74
N ASP A 200 4.74 -8.28 -5.25
CA ASP A 200 5.71 -7.48 -5.98
C ASP A 200 6.01 -8.14 -7.33
N GLY A 201 5.93 -7.33 -8.37
CA GLY A 201 6.21 -7.76 -9.72
C GLY A 201 7.66 -8.19 -9.93
N PRO A 202 7.98 -8.70 -11.12
CA PRO A 202 9.32 -9.12 -11.50
C PRO A 202 10.30 -7.96 -11.38
N ARG A 203 11.58 -8.27 -11.21
CA ARG A 203 12.66 -7.28 -11.21
C ARG A 203 12.76 -6.62 -12.59
N GLU A 204 13.12 -5.35 -12.59
CA GLU A 204 13.46 -4.63 -13.81
C GLU A 204 14.59 -5.35 -14.54
N GLY A 205 14.37 -5.74 -15.80
CA GLY A 205 15.34 -6.43 -16.63
C GLY A 205 15.10 -7.93 -16.84
N ASP A 206 14.13 -8.52 -16.15
CA ASP A 206 13.69 -9.88 -16.44
C ASP A 206 12.63 -9.90 -17.55
N ASP A 207 12.62 -10.95 -18.37
CA ASP A 207 11.72 -11.09 -19.55
C ASP A 207 10.25 -11.34 -19.17
N GLY A 208 9.76 -10.66 -18.14
CA GLY A 208 8.36 -10.72 -17.71
C GLY A 208 8.18 -11.27 -16.30
N PHE A 209 7.03 -11.87 -16.05
CA PHE A 209 6.57 -12.31 -14.72
C PHE A 209 7.29 -13.56 -14.17
N ASP A 210 8.42 -13.98 -14.73
CA ASP A 210 9.07 -15.23 -14.37
C ASP A 210 9.88 -15.19 -13.07
N ALA A 211 10.14 -13.98 -12.53
CA ALA A 211 10.85 -13.83 -11.27
C ALA A 211 10.09 -12.89 -10.33
N ILE A 212 9.41 -13.45 -9.36
CA ILE A 212 8.83 -12.69 -8.27
C ILE A 212 9.86 -12.57 -7.15
N GLY A 213 10.33 -11.33 -6.95
CA GLY A 213 11.07 -10.95 -5.75
C GLY A 213 12.20 -11.87 -5.34
N GLY A 214 13.29 -11.74 -5.99
CA GLY A 214 14.66 -12.00 -5.56
C GLY A 214 15.09 -13.31 -4.92
N ASN A 215 14.28 -14.06 -4.25
CA ASN A 215 14.66 -15.30 -3.57
C ASN A 215 13.66 -16.43 -3.70
N LEU A 216 12.55 -16.16 -4.36
CA LEU A 216 11.59 -17.20 -4.61
C LEU A 216 11.84 -17.70 -6.03
N ASP A 217 12.62 -18.76 -6.17
CA ASP A 217 12.74 -19.56 -7.40
C ASP A 217 11.40 -20.22 -7.76
N LEU A 218 10.31 -19.44 -7.61
CA LEU A 218 8.95 -19.90 -7.88
C LEU A 218 8.41 -19.15 -9.10
N ALA A 219 7.81 -19.89 -10.02
CA ALA A 219 6.98 -19.30 -11.05
C ALA A 219 5.82 -18.49 -10.41
N VAL A 220 5.32 -17.48 -11.10
CA VAL A 220 4.20 -16.64 -10.63
C VAL A 220 3.01 -17.49 -10.19
N ASP A 221 2.67 -18.51 -10.97
CA ASP A 221 1.55 -19.40 -10.67
C ASP A 221 1.74 -20.17 -9.36
N ASP A 222 2.97 -20.65 -9.08
CA ASP A 222 3.28 -21.36 -7.83
C ASP A 222 3.24 -20.41 -6.64
N TYR A 223 3.72 -19.18 -6.81
CA TYR A 223 3.62 -18.13 -5.79
C TYR A 223 2.17 -17.79 -5.47
N LEU A 224 1.37 -17.55 -6.48
CA LEU A 224 -0.07 -17.26 -6.30
C LEU A 224 -0.80 -18.45 -5.69
N ALA A 225 -0.54 -19.67 -6.16
CA ALA A 225 -1.14 -20.89 -5.61
C ALA A 225 -0.78 -21.08 -4.13
N HIS A 226 0.47 -20.84 -3.74
CA HIS A 226 0.90 -20.90 -2.33
C HIS A 226 0.11 -19.91 -1.48
N ASN A 227 0.06 -18.64 -1.88
CA ASN A 227 -0.60 -17.58 -1.12
C ASN A 227 -2.13 -17.79 -1.03
N VAL A 228 -2.77 -18.20 -2.13
CA VAL A 228 -4.19 -18.57 -2.15
C VAL A 228 -4.45 -19.76 -1.21
N ASN A 229 -3.59 -20.77 -1.21
CA ASN A 229 -3.72 -21.91 -0.31
C ASN A 229 -3.53 -21.52 1.16
N TYR A 230 -2.58 -20.62 1.46
CA TYR A 230 -2.41 -20.08 2.81
C TYR A 230 -3.68 -19.37 3.30
N LEU A 231 -4.26 -18.51 2.46
CA LEU A 231 -5.53 -17.83 2.77
C LEU A 231 -6.66 -18.83 3.07
N ARG A 232 -6.80 -19.87 2.25
CA ARG A 232 -7.87 -20.88 2.40
C ARG A 232 -7.65 -21.78 3.60
N VAL A 233 -6.49 -22.39 3.72
CA VAL A 233 -6.21 -23.48 4.66
C VAL A 233 -5.80 -22.95 6.02
N VAL A 234 -4.92 -21.96 6.07
CA VAL A 234 -4.38 -21.43 7.32
C VAL A 234 -5.29 -20.37 7.90
N LEU A 235 -5.76 -19.43 7.08
CA LEU A 235 -6.58 -18.31 7.57
C LEU A 235 -8.08 -18.54 7.44
N GLY A 236 -8.52 -19.65 6.84
CA GLY A 236 -9.92 -20.01 6.71
C GLY A 236 -10.76 -19.05 5.85
N VAL A 237 -10.12 -18.37 4.90
CA VAL A 237 -10.80 -17.44 3.99
C VAL A 237 -11.59 -18.23 2.95
N LYS A 238 -12.88 -17.91 2.81
CA LYS A 238 -13.72 -18.49 1.75
C LYS A 238 -13.50 -17.69 0.47
N LEU A 239 -12.71 -18.24 -0.43
CA LEU A 239 -12.53 -17.69 -1.77
C LEU A 239 -13.53 -18.34 -2.73
N PRO A 240 -14.01 -17.62 -3.77
CA PRO A 240 -14.81 -18.23 -4.83
C PRO A 240 -14.01 -19.36 -5.50
N PRO A 241 -14.69 -20.34 -6.10
CA PRO A 241 -14.01 -21.33 -6.94
C PRO A 241 -13.26 -20.60 -8.07
N LEU A 242 -12.11 -21.11 -8.41
CA LEU A 242 -11.41 -20.71 -9.64
C LEU A 242 -12.11 -21.46 -10.77
N ASP A 243 -12.88 -20.74 -11.58
CA ASP A 243 -13.50 -21.27 -12.82
C ASP A 243 -12.46 -21.41 -13.93
#